data_f74190025f2d3a77b9f44883aef95f5c
#
_entry.id   f74190025f2d3a77b9f44883aef95f5c
#
_cell.length_a   1.000
_cell.length_b   1.000
_cell.length_c   1.000
_cell.angle_alpha   90.00
_cell.angle_beta   90.00
_cell.angle_gamma   90.00
#
_symmetry.space_group_name_H-M   'P 1'
#
loop_
_entity.id
_entity.type
_entity.pdbx_description
1 polymer ?
#
loop_
_entity_poly.entity_id
_entity_poly.type
_entity_poly.pdbx_seq_one_letter_code
_entity_poly.pdbx_strand_id
1 'polypeptide(L)'
;WTFDARLSNIGTDGYIDRASVDLNSYYLQGGYFAENTSVKLIAFAGKEKTYHAWGYATKEQMEKFGRRYNPCGEMYTDANGKKYYYDDQTDNYLQKNYQLLFNHTFSTAWNLNVALHYTKGDGYYEEYKDGRYLIEYGLKPFTIDGTEVSKSDLVRQKKMDNKFGGGVFSLNYTANR
;
A
#
# COMPACT_ATOMS: atom_id res chain seq x y z
N TRP A 1 27.64 -20.21 -0.92
CA TRP A 1 26.46 -19.58 -0.34
C TRP A 1 26.62 -18.08 -0.38
N THR A 2 25.52 -17.35 -0.59
CA THR A 2 25.45 -15.90 -0.47
C THR A 2 24.29 -15.53 0.43
N PHE A 3 24.41 -14.38 1.10
CA PHE A 3 23.33 -13.80 1.87
C PHE A 3 23.38 -12.28 1.74
N ASP A 4 22.25 -11.68 1.43
CA ASP A 4 22.07 -10.23 1.34
C ASP A 4 20.88 -9.81 2.22
N ALA A 5 21.03 -8.69 2.92
CA ALA A 5 19.99 -8.09 3.73
C ALA A 5 19.99 -6.57 3.59
N ARG A 6 18.80 -5.97 3.53
CA ARG A 6 18.61 -4.53 3.57
C ARG A 6 17.42 -4.19 4.44
N LEU A 7 17.60 -3.18 5.30
CA LEU A 7 16.52 -2.52 6.04
C LEU A 7 16.44 -1.07 5.57
N SER A 8 15.23 -0.54 5.45
CA SER A 8 15.03 0.83 4.97
C SER A 8 13.87 1.48 5.73
N ASN A 9 14.08 2.72 6.15
CA ASN A 9 13.04 3.59 6.66
C ASN A 9 13.11 4.92 5.91
N ILE A 10 11.95 5.44 5.50
CA ILE A 10 11.82 6.75 4.85
C ILE A 10 10.64 7.45 5.51
N GLY A 11 10.91 8.61 6.10
CA GLY A 11 9.89 9.46 6.70
C GLY A 11 9.99 10.88 6.17
N THR A 12 8.85 11.53 5.93
CA THR A 12 8.75 12.94 5.52
C THR A 12 7.38 13.51 5.87
N ASP A 13 7.35 14.79 6.18
CA ASP A 13 6.09 15.53 6.35
C ASP A 13 5.49 16.00 5.03
N GLY A 14 6.25 15.87 3.92
CA GLY A 14 5.85 16.30 2.59
C GLY A 14 5.84 17.82 2.40
N TYR A 15 5.64 18.25 1.15
CA TYR A 15 5.47 19.66 0.83
C TYR A 15 4.04 20.15 1.05
N ILE A 16 3.06 19.33 0.70
CA ILE A 16 1.63 19.59 0.86
C ILE A 16 1.27 19.41 2.34
N ASP A 17 0.41 20.26 2.87
CA ASP A 17 0.01 20.23 4.28
C ASP A 17 -0.54 18.85 4.68
N ARG A 18 -0.06 18.31 5.79
CA ARG A 18 -0.38 16.99 6.32
C ARG A 18 0.01 15.78 5.45
N ALA A 19 0.62 15.96 4.29
CA ALA A 19 0.99 14.89 3.36
C ALA A 19 2.22 14.08 3.86
N SER A 20 2.15 13.62 5.11
CA SER A 20 3.21 12.81 5.71
C SER A 20 3.30 11.43 5.09
N VAL A 21 4.50 10.88 5.07
CA VAL A 21 4.82 9.54 4.57
C VAL A 21 5.73 8.85 5.57
N ASP A 22 5.39 7.62 5.95
CA ASP A 22 6.23 6.71 6.73
C ASP A 22 6.28 5.36 6.01
N LEU A 23 7.47 5.03 5.48
CA LEU A 23 7.73 3.81 4.73
C LEU A 23 8.80 2.99 5.45
N ASN A 24 8.48 1.74 5.75
CA ASN A 24 9.40 0.78 6.34
C ASN A 24 9.50 -0.44 5.43
N SER A 25 10.72 -0.89 5.12
CA SER A 25 10.90 -2.06 4.30
C SER A 25 12.09 -2.92 4.71
N TYR A 26 12.01 -4.20 4.39
CA TYR A 26 13.14 -5.10 4.43
C TYR A 26 13.27 -5.88 3.12
N TYR A 27 14.49 -6.31 2.83
CA TYR A 27 14.83 -7.25 1.79
C TYR A 27 15.83 -8.26 2.35
N LEU A 28 15.57 -9.54 2.10
CA LEU A 28 16.44 -10.65 2.46
C LEU A 28 16.60 -11.57 1.25
N GLN A 29 17.82 -11.98 0.97
CA GLN A 29 18.10 -12.97 -0.06
C GLN A 29 19.11 -13.99 0.46
N GLY A 30 18.84 -15.27 0.24
CA GLY A 30 19.80 -16.37 0.38
C GLY A 30 20.03 -17.05 -0.96
N GLY A 31 21.29 -17.38 -1.27
CA GLY A 31 21.65 -18.05 -2.50
C GLY A 31 22.59 -19.22 -2.26
N TYR A 32 22.30 -20.34 -2.94
CA TYR A 32 23.20 -21.47 -3.09
C TYR A 32 23.62 -21.60 -4.56
N PHE A 33 24.91 -21.70 -4.79
CA PHE A 33 25.49 -21.82 -6.12
C PHE A 33 26.48 -22.98 -6.11
N ALA A 34 26.21 -23.97 -6.98
CA ALA A 34 27.10 -25.06 -7.34
C ALA A 34 27.41 -24.98 -8.84
N GLU A 35 28.24 -25.86 -9.33
CA GLU A 35 28.71 -25.87 -10.73
C GLU A 35 27.53 -25.85 -11.72
N ASN A 36 26.53 -26.70 -11.50
CA ASN A 36 25.41 -26.89 -12.42
C ASN A 36 24.04 -26.46 -11.80
N THR A 37 24.03 -25.93 -10.57
CA THR A 37 22.77 -25.65 -9.86
C THR A 37 22.86 -24.33 -9.14
N SER A 38 21.84 -23.50 -9.28
CA SER A 38 21.64 -22.36 -8.41
C SER A 38 20.24 -22.32 -7.83
N VAL A 39 20.15 -21.93 -6.55
CA VAL A 39 18.91 -21.70 -5.84
C VAL A 39 18.98 -20.35 -5.16
N LYS A 40 17.97 -19.51 -5.36
CA LYS A 40 17.82 -18.25 -4.62
C LYS A 40 16.45 -18.20 -3.96
N LEU A 41 16.45 -17.83 -2.68
CA LEU A 41 15.26 -17.49 -1.93
C LEU A 41 15.29 -15.99 -1.64
N ILE A 42 14.23 -15.29 -1.98
CA ILE A 42 14.10 -13.85 -1.78
C ILE A 42 12.82 -13.59 -0.98
N ALA A 43 12.93 -12.78 0.07
CA ALA A 43 11.80 -12.29 0.84
C ALA A 43 11.95 -10.78 1.04
N PHE A 44 10.92 -10.02 0.68
CA PHE A 44 10.90 -8.59 0.94
C PHE A 44 9.49 -8.13 1.28
N ALA A 45 9.43 -7.09 2.12
CA ALA A 45 8.16 -6.47 2.47
C ALA A 45 8.32 -4.96 2.58
N GLY A 46 7.22 -4.25 2.31
CA GLY A 46 7.07 -2.84 2.55
C GLY A 46 5.80 -2.56 3.33
N LYS A 47 5.91 -1.76 4.38
CA LYS A 47 4.79 -1.19 5.12
C LYS A 47 4.80 0.31 4.87
N GLU A 48 3.63 0.85 4.51
CA GLU A 48 3.42 2.28 4.36
C GLU A 48 2.31 2.78 5.27
N LYS A 49 2.48 4.01 5.77
CA LYS A 49 1.42 4.87 6.27
C LYS A 49 1.60 6.23 5.62
N THR A 50 0.63 6.65 4.81
CA THR A 50 0.68 7.93 4.09
C THR A 50 -0.60 8.70 4.31
N TYR A 51 -0.50 9.99 4.66
CA TYR A 51 -1.66 10.86 4.73
C TYR A 51 -2.12 11.22 3.31
N HIS A 52 -3.43 11.22 3.08
CA HIS A 52 -3.99 11.48 1.75
C HIS A 52 -3.72 12.91 1.27
N ALA A 53 -3.22 13.05 0.05
CA ALA A 53 -3.03 14.32 -0.64
C ALA A 53 -3.55 14.26 -2.09
N TRP A 54 -4.47 13.36 -2.38
CA TRP A 54 -5.07 13.16 -3.71
C TRP A 54 -6.24 14.10 -4.03
N GLY A 55 -6.74 14.84 -3.04
CA GLY A 55 -7.73 15.89 -3.26
C GLY A 55 -7.08 17.10 -3.89
N TYR A 56 -7.37 17.34 -5.15
CA TYR A 56 -6.80 18.49 -5.87
C TYR A 56 -7.38 19.79 -5.34
N ALA A 57 -6.50 20.74 -4.99
CA ALA A 57 -6.89 22.09 -4.68
C ALA A 57 -7.21 22.84 -5.98
N THR A 58 -8.33 23.58 -6.01
CA THR A 58 -8.63 24.49 -7.14
C THR A 58 -7.71 25.70 -7.13
N LYS A 59 -7.66 26.44 -8.24
CA LYS A 59 -6.89 27.67 -8.31
C LYS A 59 -7.31 28.67 -7.25
N GLU A 60 -8.61 28.85 -7.06
CA GLU A 60 -9.18 29.74 -6.04
C GLU A 60 -8.82 29.30 -4.62
N GLN A 61 -8.80 28.00 -4.36
CA GLN A 61 -8.36 27.44 -3.06
C GLN A 61 -6.87 27.71 -2.83
N MET A 62 -6.03 27.53 -3.85
CA MET A 62 -4.60 27.82 -3.74
C MET A 62 -4.32 29.31 -3.55
N GLU A 63 -5.08 30.20 -4.20
CA GLU A 63 -4.99 31.64 -4.00
C GLU A 63 -5.41 32.06 -2.59
N LYS A 64 -6.45 31.41 -2.03
CA LYS A 64 -7.01 31.71 -0.71
C LYS A 64 -6.21 31.10 0.45
N PHE A 65 -5.78 29.85 0.32
CA PHE A 65 -5.18 29.05 1.41
C PHE A 65 -3.68 28.75 1.21
N GLY A 66 -3.13 29.17 0.09
CA GLY A 66 -1.72 28.92 -0.26
C GLY A 66 -1.50 27.65 -1.06
N ARG A 67 -0.30 27.55 -1.64
CA ARG A 67 0.09 26.46 -2.56
C ARG A 67 0.25 25.10 -1.88
N ARG A 68 0.33 25.06 -0.56
CA ARG A 68 0.47 23.85 0.24
C ARG A 68 -0.87 23.27 0.69
N TYR A 69 -1.97 23.97 0.40
CA TYR A 69 -3.29 23.57 0.85
C TYR A 69 -3.66 22.15 0.41
N ASN A 70 -4.08 21.35 1.37
CA ASN A 70 -4.59 20.00 1.17
C ASN A 70 -6.05 19.93 1.64
N PRO A 71 -7.03 19.69 0.74
CA PRO A 71 -8.43 19.56 1.12
C PRO A 71 -8.77 18.21 1.76
N CYS A 72 -7.86 17.22 1.69
CA CYS A 72 -8.14 15.91 2.26
C CYS A 72 -8.29 15.96 3.78
N GLY A 73 -9.27 15.24 4.29
CA GLY A 73 -9.53 15.12 5.72
C GLY A 73 -10.24 16.33 6.34
N GLU A 74 -10.64 17.34 5.58
CA GLU A 74 -11.39 18.48 6.14
C GLU A 74 -12.72 17.98 6.76
N MET A 75 -12.91 18.31 8.05
CA MET A 75 -14.12 17.95 8.80
C MET A 75 -15.11 19.11 8.86
N TYR A 76 -14.67 20.24 9.42
CA TYR A 76 -15.50 21.43 9.54
C TYR A 76 -14.66 22.71 9.63
N THR A 77 -15.33 23.83 9.45
CA THR A 77 -14.75 25.16 9.65
C THR A 77 -15.51 25.85 10.80
N ASP A 78 -14.78 26.37 11.80
CA ASP A 78 -15.39 27.06 12.91
C ASP A 78 -15.89 28.48 12.55
N ALA A 79 -16.53 29.17 13.50
CA ALA A 79 -17.07 30.50 13.32
C ALA A 79 -15.98 31.56 13.01
N ASN A 80 -14.72 31.29 13.32
CA ASN A 80 -13.59 32.17 13.06
C ASN A 80 -12.92 31.87 11.70
N GLY A 81 -13.45 30.90 10.94
CA GLY A 81 -12.90 30.50 9.65
C GLY A 81 -11.73 29.50 9.74
N LYS A 82 -11.43 28.96 10.93
CA LYS A 82 -10.39 27.95 11.10
C LYS A 82 -10.93 26.59 10.71
N LYS A 83 -10.18 25.90 9.85
CA LYS A 83 -10.47 24.54 9.38
C LYS A 83 -9.90 23.50 10.32
N TYR A 84 -10.67 22.43 10.55
CA TYR A 84 -10.28 21.26 11.33
C TYR A 84 -10.24 20.04 10.43
N TYR A 85 -9.25 19.19 10.66
CA TYR A 85 -8.94 18.05 9.79
C TYR A 85 -8.89 16.77 10.60
N TYR A 86 -9.26 15.67 9.95
CA TYR A 86 -9.15 14.33 10.48
C TYR A 86 -7.70 13.85 10.39
N ASP A 87 -7.12 13.43 11.51
CA ASP A 87 -5.68 13.12 11.60
C ASP A 87 -5.31 11.80 10.92
N ASP A 88 -6.24 10.83 10.86
CA ASP A 88 -6.01 9.52 10.27
C ASP A 88 -6.59 9.36 8.85
N GLN A 89 -6.65 10.44 8.08
CA GLN A 89 -6.98 10.40 6.66
C GLN A 89 -5.84 9.74 5.87
N THR A 90 -5.64 8.43 6.08
CA THR A 90 -4.40 7.75 5.67
C THR A 90 -4.62 6.46 4.89
N ASP A 91 -3.67 6.15 4.00
CA ASP A 91 -3.41 4.81 3.50
C ASP A 91 -2.48 4.05 4.45
N ASN A 92 -2.85 2.81 4.74
CA ASN A 92 -2.06 1.89 5.53
C ASN A 92 -1.99 0.57 4.76
N TYR A 93 -0.81 0.20 4.27
CA TYR A 93 -0.65 -1.02 3.48
C TYR A 93 0.64 -1.75 3.81
N LEU A 94 0.54 -3.07 3.91
CA LEU A 94 1.67 -3.98 4.11
C LEU A 94 1.67 -5.01 2.99
N GLN A 95 2.72 -5.02 2.17
CA GLN A 95 2.92 -6.03 1.14
C GLN A 95 4.14 -6.90 1.44
N LYS A 96 3.97 -8.21 1.40
CA LYS A 96 5.01 -9.22 1.58
C LYS A 96 5.17 -10.02 0.31
N ASN A 97 6.39 -10.22 -0.13
CA ASN A 97 6.74 -10.93 -1.35
C ASN A 97 7.77 -12.02 -1.05
N TYR A 98 7.55 -13.20 -1.62
CA TYR A 98 8.42 -14.34 -1.50
C TYR A 98 8.68 -14.91 -2.89
N GLN A 99 9.95 -15.20 -3.19
CA GLN A 99 10.35 -15.74 -4.48
C GLN A 99 11.33 -16.89 -4.29
N LEU A 100 11.16 -17.93 -5.10
CA LEU A 100 12.11 -19.01 -5.27
C LEU A 100 12.56 -19.00 -6.73
N LEU A 101 13.87 -18.88 -6.95
CA LEU A 101 14.48 -19.01 -8.26
C LEU A 101 15.40 -20.24 -8.24
N PHE A 102 15.17 -21.16 -9.15
CA PHE A 102 15.95 -22.39 -9.32
C PHE A 102 16.42 -22.48 -10.75
N ASN A 103 17.72 -22.78 -10.92
CA ASN A 103 18.30 -23.11 -12.20
C ASN A 103 19.12 -24.38 -12.08
N HIS A 104 19.02 -25.26 -13.06
CA HIS A 104 19.83 -26.46 -13.15
C HIS A 104 20.21 -26.77 -14.59
N THR A 105 21.51 -26.99 -14.82
CA THR A 105 22.06 -27.39 -16.08
C THR A 105 22.35 -28.89 -16.05
N PHE A 106 21.52 -29.68 -16.72
CA PHE A 106 21.67 -31.13 -16.79
C PHE A 106 22.84 -31.58 -17.67
N SER A 107 23.09 -30.80 -18.74
CA SER A 107 24.19 -31.03 -19.71
C SER A 107 24.44 -29.76 -20.50
N THR A 108 25.45 -29.81 -21.42
CA THR A 108 25.68 -28.70 -22.37
C THR A 108 24.48 -28.40 -23.26
N ALA A 109 23.55 -29.32 -23.41
CA ALA A 109 22.36 -29.19 -24.25
C ALA A 109 21.08 -28.80 -23.47
N TRP A 110 20.97 -29.14 -22.19
CA TRP A 110 19.74 -28.98 -21.43
C TRP A 110 19.89 -28.12 -20.19
N ASN A 111 18.99 -27.14 -20.04
CA ASN A 111 18.93 -26.26 -18.89
C ASN A 111 17.45 -26.08 -18.44
N LEU A 112 17.20 -26.20 -17.14
CA LEU A 112 15.90 -25.96 -16.50
C LEU A 112 15.95 -24.68 -15.68
N ASN A 113 14.93 -23.82 -15.83
CA ASN A 113 14.68 -22.69 -14.97
C ASN A 113 13.28 -22.81 -14.36
N VAL A 114 13.19 -22.51 -13.06
CA VAL A 114 11.94 -22.42 -12.31
C VAL A 114 11.94 -21.14 -11.51
N ALA A 115 10.90 -20.36 -11.65
CA ALA A 115 10.66 -19.17 -10.83
C ALA A 115 9.27 -19.26 -10.22
N LEU A 116 9.20 -19.26 -8.89
CA LEU A 116 7.94 -19.21 -8.14
C LEU A 116 7.86 -17.91 -7.39
N HIS A 117 6.66 -17.36 -7.28
CA HIS A 117 6.42 -16.20 -6.44
C HIS A 117 5.11 -16.31 -5.68
N TYR A 118 5.08 -15.67 -4.51
CA TYR A 118 3.88 -15.47 -3.72
C TYR A 118 3.90 -14.07 -3.11
N THR A 119 2.79 -13.35 -3.26
CA THR A 119 2.60 -12.03 -2.69
C THR A 119 1.37 -12.04 -1.81
N LYS A 120 1.50 -11.48 -0.60
CA LYS A 120 0.38 -11.15 0.28
C LYS A 120 0.41 -9.68 0.58
N GLY A 121 -0.72 -8.99 0.34
CA GLY A 121 -0.92 -7.60 0.68
C GLY A 121 -2.16 -7.44 1.54
N ASP A 122 -2.06 -6.71 2.64
CA ASP A 122 -3.18 -6.37 3.50
C ASP A 122 -3.08 -4.92 3.96
N GLY A 123 -4.21 -4.27 4.09
CA GLY A 123 -4.26 -2.89 4.52
C GLY A 123 -5.63 -2.27 4.37
N TYR A 124 -5.66 -0.97 4.56
CA TYR A 124 -6.87 -0.17 4.38
C TYR A 124 -6.50 1.28 4.11
N TYR A 125 -7.36 2.00 3.43
CA TYR A 125 -7.37 3.44 3.52
C TYR A 125 -8.54 3.92 4.37
N GLU A 126 -8.29 4.95 5.17
CA GLU A 126 -9.22 5.53 6.10
C GLU A 126 -9.54 6.96 5.70
N GLU A 127 -10.81 7.33 5.77
CA GLU A 127 -11.25 8.67 5.42
C GLU A 127 -12.47 9.10 6.25
N TYR A 128 -12.46 10.36 6.64
CA TYR A 128 -13.63 11.04 7.19
C TYR A 128 -14.63 11.36 6.08
N LYS A 129 -15.90 11.19 6.36
CA LYS A 129 -17.03 11.45 5.47
C LYS A 129 -18.07 12.29 6.20
N ASP A 130 -18.21 13.53 5.78
CA ASP A 130 -19.17 14.48 6.31
C ASP A 130 -20.60 14.13 5.86
N GLY A 131 -21.58 14.22 6.80
CA GLY A 131 -23.01 14.24 6.57
C GLY A 131 -23.59 13.10 5.72
N ARG A 132 -23.06 11.87 5.83
CA ARG A 132 -23.46 10.74 4.97
C ARG A 132 -24.74 10.11 5.44
N TYR A 133 -25.58 9.66 4.49
CA TYR A 133 -26.76 8.89 4.82
C TYR A 133 -26.39 7.52 5.39
N LEU A 134 -26.97 7.18 6.53
CA LEU A 134 -26.72 5.91 7.21
C LEU A 134 -27.07 4.71 6.33
N ILE A 135 -28.11 4.83 5.51
CA ILE A 135 -28.55 3.77 4.59
C ILE A 135 -27.51 3.39 3.54
N GLU A 136 -26.61 4.31 3.14
CA GLU A 136 -25.52 4.04 2.20
C GLU A 136 -24.51 3.02 2.77
N TYR A 137 -24.50 2.86 4.09
CA TYR A 137 -23.63 1.95 4.85
C TYR A 137 -24.38 0.77 5.44
N GLY A 138 -25.64 0.54 5.05
CA GLY A 138 -26.48 -0.54 5.58
C GLY A 138 -26.98 -0.30 6.99
N LEU A 139 -26.84 0.92 7.51
CA LEU A 139 -27.33 1.32 8.81
C LEU A 139 -28.75 1.88 8.70
N LYS A 140 -29.61 1.56 9.68
CA LYS A 140 -30.96 2.13 9.72
C LYS A 140 -30.93 3.47 10.42
N PRO A 141 -31.81 4.43 10.03
CA PRO A 141 -32.06 5.61 10.82
C PRO A 141 -32.48 5.23 12.26
N PHE A 142 -32.15 6.06 13.23
CA PHE A 142 -32.51 5.87 14.64
C PHE A 142 -32.96 7.19 15.24
N THR A 143 -33.60 7.13 16.43
CA THR A 143 -34.15 8.31 17.06
C THR A 143 -33.37 8.65 18.33
N ILE A 144 -32.97 9.92 18.46
CA ILE A 144 -32.38 10.51 19.67
C ILE A 144 -33.32 11.65 20.12
N ASP A 145 -33.77 11.62 21.34
CA ASP A 145 -34.63 12.65 21.94
C ASP A 145 -35.81 13.07 21.04
N GLY A 146 -36.47 12.07 20.42
CA GLY A 146 -37.59 12.29 19.51
C GLY A 146 -37.25 12.77 18.11
N THR A 147 -35.98 13.02 17.82
CA THR A 147 -35.51 13.45 16.49
C THR A 147 -34.91 12.27 15.71
N GLU A 148 -35.42 12.05 14.49
CA GLU A 148 -34.86 11.02 13.58
C GLU A 148 -33.50 11.45 13.06
N VAL A 149 -32.49 10.59 13.25
CA VAL A 149 -31.15 10.73 12.73
C VAL A 149 -31.00 9.77 11.55
N SER A 150 -31.01 10.31 10.34
CA SER A 150 -30.81 9.56 9.07
C SER A 150 -29.43 9.83 8.42
N LYS A 151 -28.70 10.82 8.94
CA LYS A 151 -27.34 11.19 8.48
C LYS A 151 -26.41 11.31 9.68
N SER A 152 -25.14 11.03 9.45
CA SER A 152 -24.06 11.25 10.42
C SER A 152 -22.73 11.43 9.71
N ASP A 153 -21.82 12.06 10.39
CA ASP A 153 -20.40 11.99 10.04
C ASP A 153 -19.88 10.58 10.35
N LEU A 154 -19.05 10.06 9.48
CA LEU A 154 -18.54 8.70 9.57
C LEU A 154 -17.05 8.67 9.28
N VAL A 155 -16.35 7.77 9.95
CA VAL A 155 -15.02 7.32 9.54
C VAL A 155 -15.17 6.02 8.76
N ARG A 156 -14.70 6.01 7.53
CA ARG A 156 -14.79 4.87 6.64
C ARG A 156 -13.42 4.26 6.39
N GLN A 157 -13.30 2.95 6.62
CA GLN A 157 -12.16 2.17 6.17
C GLN A 157 -12.57 1.32 4.96
N LYS A 158 -11.77 1.36 3.89
CA LYS A 158 -11.84 0.39 2.80
C LYS A 158 -10.66 -0.55 2.90
N LYS A 159 -10.95 -1.79 3.28
CA LYS A 159 -9.96 -2.84 3.53
C LYS A 159 -9.62 -3.58 2.26
N MET A 160 -8.34 -3.94 2.13
CA MET A 160 -7.79 -4.77 1.07
C MET A 160 -7.09 -5.99 1.69
N ASP A 161 -7.33 -7.18 1.15
CA ASP A 161 -6.62 -8.41 1.46
C ASP A 161 -6.35 -9.12 0.13
N ASN A 162 -5.12 -9.05 -0.33
CA ASN A 162 -4.69 -9.55 -1.63
C ASN A 162 -3.75 -10.74 -1.45
N LYS A 163 -4.01 -11.81 -2.20
CA LYS A 163 -3.13 -12.96 -2.30
C LYS A 163 -2.90 -13.25 -3.77
N PHE A 164 -1.66 -13.31 -4.16
CA PHE A 164 -1.28 -13.56 -5.54
C PHE A 164 -0.07 -14.49 -5.58
N GLY A 165 -0.09 -15.49 -6.45
CA GLY A 165 1.02 -16.43 -6.60
C GLY A 165 1.05 -17.01 -7.99
N GLY A 166 2.24 -17.43 -8.41
CA GLY A 166 2.43 -18.01 -9.72
C GLY A 166 3.80 -18.65 -9.88
N GLY A 167 3.98 -19.30 -11.02
CA GLY A 167 5.23 -19.93 -11.40
C GLY A 167 5.50 -19.86 -12.89
N VAL A 168 6.76 -19.73 -13.24
CA VAL A 168 7.27 -19.81 -14.60
C VAL A 168 8.26 -20.95 -14.66
N PHE A 169 8.14 -21.77 -15.69
CA PHE A 169 9.01 -22.91 -15.96
C PHE A 169 9.52 -22.80 -17.38
N SER A 170 10.82 -23.00 -17.57
CA SER A 170 11.39 -23.15 -18.90
C SER A 170 12.41 -24.29 -18.93
N LEU A 171 12.28 -25.17 -19.91
CA LEU A 171 13.27 -26.20 -20.25
C LEU A 171 13.86 -25.82 -21.61
N ASN A 172 15.13 -25.49 -21.63
CA ASN A 172 15.81 -25.03 -22.80
C ASN A 172 16.71 -26.17 -23.36
N TYR A 173 16.62 -26.36 -24.69
CA TYR A 173 17.46 -27.28 -25.42
C TYR A 173 18.30 -26.55 -26.46
N THR A 174 19.61 -26.74 -26.43
CA THR A 174 20.54 -26.17 -27.40
C THR A 174 21.22 -27.33 -28.14
N ALA A 175 20.93 -27.47 -29.43
CA ALA A 175 21.59 -28.47 -30.26
C ALA A 175 23.08 -28.09 -30.48
N ASN A 176 23.98 -28.98 -30.19
CA ASN A 176 25.39 -28.85 -30.62
C ASN A 176 25.41 -29.00 -32.14
N ARG A 177 25.82 -27.94 -32.83
CA ARG A 177 26.17 -27.99 -34.27
C ARG A 177 27.63 -28.33 -34.46
#